data_78673a3fe217f4d6429e3bc1cedbf9d2
#
_entry.id   78673a3fe217f4d6429e3bc1cedbf9d2
#
_cell.length_a   1.000
_cell.length_b   1.000
_cell.length_c   1.000
_cell.angle_alpha   90.00
_cell.angle_beta   90.00
_cell.angle_gamma   90.00
#
_symmetry.space_group_name_H-M   'P 1'
#
loop_
_entity.id
_entity.type
_entity.pdbx_description
1 polymer ?
#
loop_
_entity_poly.entity_id
_entity_poly.type
_entity_poly.pdbx_seq_one_letter_code
_entity_poly.pdbx_strand_id
1 'polypeptide(L)'
;MSLREFRKAGHPPTLAAAFLYFDVSFMVWVLLGPLAPFLAESLKLTATQKGVLTAIPLLGGSFFRPILGWMTERYGGRRTGLIGLSVSLIPLALGWQLANTYGQFLALGLLLGVAGASFAAALPLASGWYPPEHQGLAMGIAGAGNSGTLLATLFAPRLAQALGWHSVFGIAMVPVCLVWIAFFLMAKDAPGARVTKQWKDYASILKEADSWWFCFIYSITFGGFVGLASYLSVFFHDQYHLTKVQAGDFTTVVVLFGSFLRPVGGMLADRLGGYRMLLVLLTGIAVCLAGVAMLPPAMAALGLLAGAMAMMGMGNGSVFQLVPQRFVGRVGILTGVVGAAGGFGGFLLPSALGAIKDRTGTFGLGFAVLAFVALAGAGALLGIGRIWRSQWDAESARRAGLYTGGEACEGYAAAE
;
A
#
# COMPACT_ATOMS: atom_id res chain seq x y z
N MET A 1 28.09 -5.17 -2.27
CA MET A 1 27.51 -5.40 -3.62
C MET A 1 27.61 -4.12 -4.45
N SER A 2 28.22 -4.17 -5.62
CA SER A 2 28.27 -3.01 -6.52
C SER A 2 27.00 -2.93 -7.37
N LEU A 3 26.53 -1.70 -7.68
CA LEU A 3 25.41 -1.48 -8.60
C LEU A 3 25.64 -2.12 -9.98
N ARG A 4 26.93 -2.30 -10.35
CA ARG A 4 27.32 -2.92 -11.61
C ARG A 4 27.05 -4.43 -11.62
N GLU A 5 27.26 -5.11 -10.50
CA GLU A 5 26.94 -6.55 -10.34
C GLU A 5 25.44 -6.77 -10.38
N PHE A 6 24.65 -5.99 -9.64
CA PHE A 6 23.20 -6.05 -9.66
C PHE A 6 22.62 -5.89 -11.08
N ARG A 7 23.12 -4.89 -11.85
CA ARG A 7 22.66 -4.67 -13.23
C ARG A 7 22.95 -5.85 -14.17
N LYS A 8 24.03 -6.60 -13.92
CA LYS A 8 24.40 -7.77 -14.73
C LYS A 8 23.67 -9.04 -14.30
N ALA A 9 23.20 -9.11 -13.06
CA ALA A 9 22.55 -10.29 -12.50
C ALA A 9 21.11 -10.52 -12.98
N GLY A 10 20.47 -9.50 -13.60
CA GLY A 10 19.08 -9.56 -14.04
C GLY A 10 18.80 -8.80 -15.33
N HIS A 11 17.55 -8.36 -15.51
CA HIS A 11 17.11 -7.61 -16.69
C HIS A 11 16.63 -6.19 -16.30
N PRO A 12 17.53 -5.20 -16.25
CA PRO A 12 17.19 -3.84 -15.82
C PRO A 12 16.02 -3.18 -16.59
N PRO A 13 15.86 -3.38 -17.92
CA PRO A 13 14.71 -2.82 -18.63
C PRO A 13 13.36 -3.34 -18.09
N THR A 14 13.27 -4.64 -17.75
CA THR A 14 12.03 -5.18 -17.15
C THR A 14 11.81 -4.64 -15.74
N LEU A 15 12.86 -4.45 -14.94
CA LEU A 15 12.77 -3.84 -13.63
C LEU A 15 12.25 -2.40 -13.71
N ALA A 16 12.79 -1.60 -14.64
CA ALA A 16 12.32 -0.23 -14.87
C ALA A 16 10.86 -0.21 -15.36
N ALA A 17 10.50 -1.11 -16.27
CA ALA A 17 9.12 -1.24 -16.74
C ALA A 17 8.15 -1.62 -15.61
N ALA A 18 8.55 -2.54 -14.73
CA ALA A 18 7.74 -2.94 -13.57
C ALA A 18 7.56 -1.79 -12.58
N PHE A 19 8.61 -1.01 -12.33
CA PHE A 19 8.54 0.21 -11.52
C PHE A 19 7.56 1.23 -12.12
N LEU A 20 7.73 1.58 -13.40
CA LEU A 20 6.86 2.55 -14.09
C LEU A 20 5.40 2.09 -14.12
N TYR A 21 5.17 0.80 -14.37
CA TYR A 21 3.84 0.21 -14.33
C TYR A 21 3.19 0.38 -12.95
N PHE A 22 3.93 0.07 -11.90
CA PHE A 22 3.43 0.19 -10.54
C PHE A 22 3.21 1.65 -10.14
N ASP A 23 4.12 2.54 -10.53
CA ASP A 23 4.08 3.97 -10.23
C ASP A 23 2.86 4.64 -10.85
N VAL A 24 2.67 4.50 -12.17
CA VAL A 24 1.50 5.10 -12.85
C VAL A 24 0.18 4.46 -12.40
N SER A 25 0.20 3.17 -12.07
CA SER A 25 -0.97 2.48 -11.53
C SER A 25 -1.36 3.02 -10.16
N PHE A 26 -0.40 3.29 -9.28
CA PHE A 26 -0.66 3.93 -7.98
C PHE A 26 -1.20 5.36 -8.13
N MET A 27 -0.65 6.14 -9.04
CA MET A 27 -1.17 7.47 -9.38
C MET A 27 -2.66 7.40 -9.72
N VAL A 28 -3.05 6.48 -10.60
CA VAL A 28 -4.45 6.30 -11.03
C VAL A 28 -5.32 5.76 -9.90
N TRP A 29 -4.82 4.82 -9.12
CA TRP A 29 -5.56 4.16 -8.05
C TRP A 29 -6.04 5.12 -6.97
N VAL A 30 -5.22 6.09 -6.57
CA VAL A 30 -5.54 7.06 -5.52
C VAL A 30 -6.13 8.37 -6.06
N LEU A 31 -6.37 8.48 -7.37
CA LEU A 31 -6.73 9.73 -8.03
C LEU A 31 -7.99 10.40 -7.45
N LEU A 32 -8.97 9.62 -7.01
CA LEU A 32 -10.19 10.14 -6.39
C LEU A 32 -9.92 10.86 -5.07
N GLY A 33 -8.84 10.54 -4.35
CA GLY A 33 -8.47 11.18 -3.10
C GLY A 33 -8.23 12.69 -3.24
N PRO A 34 -7.21 13.13 -4.00
CA PRO A 34 -6.92 14.55 -4.20
C PRO A 34 -8.01 15.27 -5.01
N LEU A 35 -8.84 14.58 -5.78
CA LEU A 35 -9.99 15.14 -6.46
C LEU A 35 -11.24 15.26 -5.58
N ALA A 36 -11.30 14.55 -4.46
CA ALA A 36 -12.49 14.50 -3.61
C ALA A 36 -12.99 15.88 -3.13
N PRO A 37 -12.14 16.88 -2.77
CA PRO A 37 -12.64 18.21 -2.43
C PRO A 37 -13.36 18.92 -3.59
N PHE A 38 -12.94 18.69 -4.85
CA PHE A 38 -13.59 19.24 -6.04
C PHE A 38 -14.92 18.55 -6.33
N LEU A 39 -14.92 17.21 -6.27
CA LEU A 39 -16.12 16.38 -6.48
C LEU A 39 -17.16 16.63 -5.39
N ALA A 40 -16.72 16.83 -4.15
CA ALA A 40 -17.59 17.10 -3.01
C ALA A 40 -18.36 18.42 -3.18
N GLU A 41 -17.72 19.45 -3.70
CA GLU A 41 -18.38 20.73 -3.99
C GLU A 41 -19.39 20.59 -5.12
N SER A 42 -19.00 19.92 -6.23
CA SER A 42 -19.87 19.72 -7.40
C SER A 42 -21.10 18.86 -7.10
N LEU A 43 -20.92 17.80 -6.29
CA LEU A 43 -21.94 16.79 -6.00
C LEU A 43 -22.60 16.99 -4.63
N LYS A 44 -22.21 18.00 -3.85
CA LYS A 44 -22.69 18.29 -2.48
C LYS A 44 -22.61 17.09 -1.54
N LEU A 45 -21.43 16.44 -1.50
CA LEU A 45 -21.22 15.21 -0.74
C LEU A 45 -21.10 15.44 0.76
N THR A 46 -21.71 14.56 1.55
CA THR A 46 -21.49 14.47 3.01
C THR A 46 -20.08 13.95 3.32
N ALA A 47 -19.62 14.04 4.58
CA ALA A 47 -18.31 13.52 4.97
C ALA A 47 -18.22 12.00 4.79
N THR A 48 -19.32 11.27 5.07
CA THR A 48 -19.42 9.82 4.80
C THR A 48 -19.24 9.53 3.31
N GLN A 49 -19.93 10.28 2.45
CA GLN A 49 -19.84 10.08 1.01
C GLN A 49 -18.44 10.39 0.47
N LYS A 50 -17.75 11.43 0.98
CA LYS A 50 -16.33 11.71 0.68
C LYS A 50 -15.44 10.54 1.10
N GLY A 51 -15.67 10.02 2.30
CA GLY A 51 -14.91 8.86 2.82
C GLY A 51 -15.06 7.62 1.95
N VAL A 52 -16.29 7.25 1.60
CA VAL A 52 -16.57 6.09 0.71
C VAL A 52 -16.04 6.33 -0.69
N LEU A 53 -16.19 7.53 -1.24
CA LEU A 53 -15.68 7.90 -2.57
C LEU A 53 -14.17 7.68 -2.70
N THR A 54 -13.41 8.12 -1.71
CA THR A 54 -11.95 7.98 -1.70
C THR A 54 -11.49 6.57 -1.36
N ALA A 55 -12.32 5.81 -0.66
CA ALA A 55 -12.05 4.44 -0.22
C ALA A 55 -12.37 3.38 -1.29
N ILE A 56 -13.37 3.60 -2.12
CA ILE A 56 -13.89 2.56 -3.03
C ILE A 56 -12.84 2.02 -4.02
N PRO A 57 -11.87 2.81 -4.54
CA PRO A 57 -10.77 2.27 -5.34
C PRO A 57 -9.92 1.26 -4.56
N LEU A 58 -9.76 1.46 -3.24
CA LEU A 58 -8.95 0.59 -2.39
C LEU A 58 -9.63 -0.76 -2.21
N LEU A 59 -10.96 -0.78 -2.08
CA LEU A 59 -11.76 -2.01 -2.08
C LEU A 59 -11.63 -2.74 -3.43
N GLY A 60 -11.75 -2.02 -4.54
CA GLY A 60 -11.51 -2.56 -5.87
C GLY A 60 -10.13 -3.19 -6.00
N GLY A 61 -9.09 -2.50 -5.51
CA GLY A 61 -7.72 -3.03 -5.48
C GLY A 61 -7.60 -4.33 -4.71
N SER A 62 -8.26 -4.45 -3.57
CA SER A 62 -8.30 -5.69 -2.78
C SER A 62 -8.93 -6.83 -3.55
N PHE A 63 -10.05 -6.56 -4.23
CA PHE A 63 -10.78 -7.55 -5.01
C PHE A 63 -10.01 -8.02 -6.25
N PHE A 64 -9.38 -7.10 -6.99
CA PHE A 64 -8.66 -7.44 -8.22
C PHE A 64 -7.26 -8.03 -8.00
N ARG A 65 -6.64 -7.89 -6.81
CA ARG A 65 -5.31 -8.45 -6.53
C ARG A 65 -5.19 -9.96 -6.70
N PRO A 66 -6.09 -10.80 -6.15
CA PRO A 66 -6.05 -12.24 -6.39
C PRO A 66 -6.23 -12.58 -7.87
N ILE A 67 -7.07 -11.84 -8.59
CA ILE A 67 -7.34 -12.05 -10.02
C ILE A 67 -6.09 -11.76 -10.85
N LEU A 68 -5.46 -10.59 -10.66
CA LEU A 68 -4.22 -10.24 -11.37
C LEU A 68 -3.06 -11.15 -10.97
N GLY A 69 -3.00 -11.59 -9.70
CA GLY A 69 -2.02 -12.56 -9.23
C GLY A 69 -2.14 -13.90 -9.97
N TRP A 70 -3.35 -14.44 -10.04
CA TRP A 70 -3.64 -15.67 -10.80
C TRP A 70 -3.32 -15.50 -12.30
N MET A 71 -3.70 -14.37 -12.90
CA MET A 71 -3.37 -14.07 -14.29
C MET A 71 -1.86 -14.01 -14.54
N THR A 72 -1.11 -13.44 -13.58
CA THR A 72 0.35 -13.33 -13.65
C THR A 72 1.01 -14.71 -13.66
N GLU A 73 0.54 -15.63 -12.81
CA GLU A 73 1.03 -17.00 -12.78
C GLU A 73 0.68 -17.77 -14.07
N ARG A 74 -0.52 -17.56 -14.61
CA ARG A 74 -1.00 -18.31 -15.79
C ARG A 74 -0.51 -17.75 -17.13
N TYR A 75 -0.57 -16.44 -17.29
CA TYR A 75 -0.29 -15.78 -18.58
C TYR A 75 1.06 -15.05 -18.63
N GLY A 76 1.70 -14.88 -17.45
CA GLY A 76 2.93 -14.13 -17.26
C GLY A 76 2.70 -12.67 -16.88
N GLY A 77 3.70 -12.09 -16.23
CA GLY A 77 3.64 -10.72 -15.72
C GLY A 77 3.53 -9.68 -16.82
N ARG A 78 4.18 -9.91 -17.98
CA ARG A 78 4.12 -8.99 -19.11
C ARG A 78 2.70 -8.88 -19.67
N ARG A 79 2.04 -9.98 -19.98
CA ARG A 79 0.67 -9.96 -20.52
C ARG A 79 -0.32 -9.39 -19.50
N THR A 80 -0.21 -9.80 -18.26
CA THR A 80 -1.08 -9.31 -17.17
C THR A 80 -0.92 -7.82 -16.96
N GLY A 81 0.32 -7.28 -16.98
CA GLY A 81 0.57 -5.85 -16.84
C GLY A 81 -0.01 -5.03 -17.99
N LEU A 82 0.12 -5.49 -19.25
CA LEU A 82 -0.48 -4.82 -20.40
C LEU A 82 -2.01 -4.80 -20.31
N ILE A 83 -2.63 -5.92 -19.91
CA ILE A 83 -4.10 -5.99 -19.70
C ILE A 83 -4.49 -5.04 -18.57
N GLY A 84 -3.78 -5.05 -17.44
CA GLY A 84 -4.06 -4.16 -16.30
C GLY A 84 -4.01 -2.68 -16.69
N LEU A 85 -2.97 -2.24 -17.42
CA LEU A 85 -2.85 -0.87 -17.94
C LEU A 85 -3.99 -0.54 -18.90
N SER A 86 -4.31 -1.45 -19.85
CA SER A 86 -5.40 -1.23 -20.81
C SER A 86 -6.76 -1.10 -20.12
N VAL A 87 -7.05 -1.98 -19.15
CA VAL A 87 -8.32 -1.93 -18.40
C VAL A 87 -8.39 -0.66 -17.54
N SER A 88 -7.26 -0.17 -17.01
CA SER A 88 -7.23 1.08 -16.24
C SER A 88 -7.57 2.34 -17.06
N LEU A 89 -7.42 2.30 -18.37
CA LEU A 89 -7.85 3.40 -19.24
C LEU A 89 -9.38 3.54 -19.31
N ILE A 90 -10.13 2.44 -19.12
CA ILE A 90 -11.60 2.46 -19.19
C ILE A 90 -12.21 3.40 -18.14
N PRO A 91 -11.95 3.22 -16.81
CA PRO A 91 -12.50 4.13 -15.83
C PRO A 91 -11.98 5.57 -15.98
N LEU A 92 -10.76 5.79 -16.50
CA LEU A 92 -10.27 7.14 -16.79
C LEU A 92 -11.08 7.79 -17.93
N ALA A 93 -11.34 7.08 -19.03
CA ALA A 93 -12.16 7.57 -20.12
C ALA A 93 -13.61 7.85 -19.67
N LEU A 94 -14.20 6.94 -18.88
CA LEU A 94 -15.54 7.14 -18.32
C LEU A 94 -15.61 8.33 -17.35
N GLY A 95 -14.58 8.53 -16.54
CA GLY A 95 -14.47 9.68 -15.62
C GLY A 95 -14.34 11.01 -16.37
N TRP A 96 -13.64 10.99 -17.50
CA TRP A 96 -13.49 12.18 -18.34
C TRP A 96 -14.79 12.58 -19.06
N GLN A 97 -15.52 11.59 -19.59
CA GLN A 97 -16.61 11.84 -20.56
C GLN A 97 -18.01 11.78 -19.93
N LEU A 98 -18.23 10.92 -18.94
CA LEU A 98 -19.57 10.49 -18.58
C LEU A 98 -19.90 10.61 -17.08
N ALA A 99 -18.92 10.65 -16.20
CA ALA A 99 -19.18 10.58 -14.76
C ALA A 99 -19.65 11.95 -14.22
N ASN A 100 -20.90 12.01 -13.76
CA ASN A 100 -21.52 13.22 -13.23
C ASN A 100 -22.33 12.97 -11.95
N THR A 101 -22.43 11.71 -11.48
CA THR A 101 -23.18 11.35 -10.29
C THR A 101 -22.33 10.57 -9.29
N TYR A 102 -22.69 10.63 -8.01
CA TYR A 102 -22.00 9.89 -6.96
C TYR A 102 -21.94 8.38 -7.25
N GLY A 103 -23.06 7.78 -7.69
CA GLY A 103 -23.10 6.34 -8.04
C GLY A 103 -22.15 5.96 -9.18
N GLN A 104 -22.04 6.82 -10.21
CA GLN A 104 -21.08 6.61 -11.30
C GLN A 104 -19.63 6.67 -10.79
N PHE A 105 -19.31 7.58 -9.87
CA PHE A 105 -17.97 7.64 -9.26
C PHE A 105 -17.67 6.43 -8.38
N LEU A 106 -18.65 5.86 -7.70
CA LEU A 106 -18.45 4.60 -6.95
C LEU A 106 -18.12 3.44 -7.90
N ALA A 107 -18.88 3.29 -8.98
CA ALA A 107 -18.60 2.24 -9.99
C ALA A 107 -17.24 2.44 -10.65
N LEU A 108 -16.92 3.67 -11.04
CA LEU A 108 -15.64 4.06 -11.61
C LEU A 108 -14.48 3.81 -10.62
N GLY A 109 -14.66 4.20 -9.36
CA GLY A 109 -13.68 3.97 -8.31
C GLY A 109 -13.39 2.49 -8.09
N LEU A 110 -14.42 1.65 -8.10
CA LEU A 110 -14.24 0.20 -8.02
C LEU A 110 -13.40 -0.34 -9.19
N LEU A 111 -13.65 0.13 -10.42
CA LEU A 111 -12.87 -0.23 -11.60
C LEU A 111 -11.43 0.30 -11.56
N LEU A 112 -11.19 1.50 -11.02
CA LEU A 112 -9.84 2.03 -10.77
C LEU A 112 -9.02 1.09 -9.85
N GLY A 113 -9.68 0.25 -9.08
CA GLY A 113 -9.04 -0.78 -8.28
C GLY A 113 -8.19 -1.77 -9.09
N VAL A 114 -8.44 -1.94 -10.39
CA VAL A 114 -7.56 -2.76 -11.26
C VAL A 114 -6.13 -2.20 -11.26
N ALA A 115 -5.99 -0.87 -11.31
CA ALA A 115 -4.69 -0.22 -11.16
C ALA A 115 -4.05 -0.53 -9.78
N GLY A 116 -4.84 -0.54 -8.69
CA GLY A 116 -4.37 -0.92 -7.34
C GLY A 116 -3.94 -2.38 -7.20
N ALA A 117 -4.35 -3.23 -8.11
CA ALA A 117 -3.94 -4.63 -8.15
C ALA A 117 -2.61 -4.86 -8.89
N SER A 118 -2.03 -3.84 -9.52
CA SER A 118 -0.76 -3.88 -10.29
C SER A 118 0.42 -4.49 -9.52
N PHE A 119 0.43 -4.35 -8.19
CA PHE A 119 1.41 -4.97 -7.29
C PHE A 119 1.56 -6.47 -7.54
N ALA A 120 0.46 -7.18 -7.78
CA ALA A 120 0.44 -8.62 -7.99
C ALA A 120 1.11 -9.08 -9.30
N ALA A 121 1.29 -8.17 -10.25
CA ALA A 121 1.99 -8.44 -11.51
C ALA A 121 3.40 -7.81 -11.55
N ALA A 122 3.56 -6.60 -11.04
CA ALA A 122 4.81 -5.84 -11.14
C ALA A 122 5.94 -6.49 -10.32
N LEU A 123 5.68 -6.89 -9.08
CA LEU A 123 6.72 -7.43 -8.21
C LEU A 123 7.25 -8.79 -8.67
N PRO A 124 6.41 -9.79 -8.98
CA PRO A 124 6.89 -11.05 -9.54
C PRO A 124 7.63 -10.89 -10.87
N LEU A 125 7.15 -9.97 -11.73
CA LEU A 125 7.81 -9.67 -13.00
C LEU A 125 9.23 -9.11 -12.79
N ALA A 126 9.39 -8.20 -11.83
CA ALA A 126 10.69 -7.62 -11.48
C ALA A 126 11.63 -8.64 -10.85
N SER A 127 11.17 -9.35 -9.82
CA SER A 127 12.00 -10.27 -9.04
C SER A 127 12.38 -11.54 -9.81
N GLY A 128 11.54 -12.01 -10.71
CA GLY A 128 11.76 -13.25 -11.46
C GLY A 128 13.02 -13.26 -12.34
N TRP A 129 13.58 -12.09 -12.67
CA TRP A 129 14.83 -11.96 -13.43
C TRP A 129 16.09 -12.02 -12.57
N TYR A 130 15.97 -11.94 -11.24
CA TYR A 130 17.10 -11.82 -10.33
C TYR A 130 17.27 -13.09 -9.50
N PRO A 131 18.52 -13.51 -9.22
CA PRO A 131 18.79 -14.60 -8.33
C PRO A 131 18.35 -14.26 -6.89
N PRO A 132 18.14 -15.26 -6.01
CA PRO A 132 17.57 -15.07 -4.67
C PRO A 132 18.21 -13.95 -3.85
N GLU A 133 19.55 -13.78 -3.97
CA GLU A 133 20.33 -12.76 -3.25
C GLU A 133 19.99 -11.33 -3.66
N HIS A 134 19.39 -11.15 -4.84
CA HIS A 134 19.09 -9.84 -5.43
C HIS A 134 17.58 -9.56 -5.56
N GLN A 135 16.72 -10.55 -5.31
CA GLN A 135 15.27 -10.41 -5.42
C GLN A 135 14.71 -9.34 -4.48
N GLY A 136 15.23 -9.25 -3.25
CA GLY A 136 14.81 -8.25 -2.28
C GLY A 136 15.02 -6.82 -2.80
N LEU A 137 16.19 -6.53 -3.38
CA LEU A 137 16.48 -5.22 -3.97
C LEU A 137 15.62 -4.95 -5.20
N ALA A 138 15.42 -5.95 -6.07
CA ALA A 138 14.57 -5.80 -7.25
C ALA A 138 13.10 -5.51 -6.86
N MET A 139 12.56 -6.23 -5.87
CA MET A 139 11.23 -5.98 -5.32
C MET A 139 11.15 -4.62 -4.62
N GLY A 140 12.21 -4.20 -3.93
CA GLY A 140 12.29 -2.88 -3.30
C GLY A 140 12.22 -1.74 -4.33
N ILE A 141 12.97 -1.86 -5.42
CA ILE A 141 12.95 -0.87 -6.53
C ILE A 141 11.57 -0.85 -7.19
N ALA A 142 11.03 -2.01 -7.58
CA ALA A 142 9.70 -2.07 -8.17
C ALA A 142 8.61 -1.57 -7.19
N GLY A 143 8.73 -1.92 -5.91
CA GLY A 143 7.80 -1.50 -4.85
C GLY A 143 7.85 -0.02 -4.51
N ALA A 144 8.94 0.69 -4.85
CA ALA A 144 9.03 2.14 -4.72
C ALA A 144 8.07 2.88 -5.68
N GLY A 145 7.47 2.18 -6.66
CA GLY A 145 6.42 2.73 -7.53
C GLY A 145 5.14 3.18 -6.80
N ASN A 146 4.99 2.91 -5.49
CA ASN A 146 3.95 3.59 -4.70
C ASN A 146 4.16 5.13 -4.63
N SER A 147 5.32 5.64 -5.06
CA SER A 147 5.60 7.07 -5.26
C SER A 147 4.66 7.74 -6.29
N GLY A 148 4.01 6.97 -7.17
CA GLY A 148 2.96 7.50 -8.06
C GLY A 148 1.83 8.23 -7.33
N THR A 149 1.60 7.90 -6.05
CA THR A 149 0.69 8.67 -5.19
C THR A 149 1.08 10.14 -5.10
N LEU A 150 2.38 10.47 -5.08
CA LEU A 150 2.88 11.86 -5.06
C LEU A 150 2.47 12.61 -6.33
N LEU A 151 2.50 11.94 -7.48
CA LEU A 151 2.07 12.54 -8.75
C LEU A 151 0.58 12.89 -8.70
N ALA A 152 -0.25 12.00 -8.17
CA ALA A 152 -1.68 12.27 -8.01
C ALA A 152 -1.94 13.44 -7.05
N THR A 153 -1.35 13.41 -5.85
CA THR A 153 -1.62 14.43 -4.81
C THR A 153 -1.07 15.80 -5.15
N LEU A 154 0.04 15.87 -5.89
CA LEU A 154 0.66 17.13 -6.31
C LEU A 154 -0.02 17.73 -7.54
N PHE A 155 -0.27 16.93 -8.57
CA PHE A 155 -0.71 17.45 -9.87
C PHE A 155 -2.23 17.47 -10.02
N ALA A 156 -2.98 16.48 -9.51
CA ALA A 156 -4.42 16.42 -9.74
C ALA A 156 -5.19 17.65 -9.21
N PRO A 157 -4.92 18.20 -8.01
CA PRO A 157 -5.60 19.42 -7.54
C PRO A 157 -5.30 20.65 -8.41
N ARG A 158 -4.05 20.78 -8.88
CA ARG A 158 -3.64 21.91 -9.74
C ARG A 158 -4.32 21.84 -11.11
N LEU A 159 -4.33 20.65 -11.71
CA LEU A 159 -5.00 20.42 -12.98
C LEU A 159 -6.52 20.59 -12.85
N ALA A 160 -7.10 20.11 -11.75
CA ALA A 160 -8.53 20.28 -11.50
C ALA A 160 -8.92 21.75 -11.31
N GLN A 161 -8.07 22.55 -10.65
CA GLN A 161 -8.28 23.99 -10.49
C GLN A 161 -8.17 24.74 -11.83
N ALA A 162 -7.22 24.36 -12.68
CA ALA A 162 -6.95 25.06 -13.94
C ALA A 162 -7.91 24.66 -15.08
N LEU A 163 -8.25 23.38 -15.17
CA LEU A 163 -8.91 22.78 -16.34
C LEU A 163 -10.24 22.06 -15.99
N GLY A 164 -10.63 22.10 -14.72
CA GLY A 164 -11.75 21.31 -14.23
C GLY A 164 -11.38 19.86 -13.93
N TRP A 165 -12.08 19.27 -12.97
CA TRP A 165 -11.75 17.91 -12.47
C TRP A 165 -11.99 16.81 -13.50
N HIS A 166 -12.91 16.95 -14.45
CA HIS A 166 -13.11 16.00 -15.57
C HIS A 166 -11.84 15.85 -16.40
N SER A 167 -11.18 16.97 -16.73
CA SER A 167 -9.96 16.98 -17.56
C SER A 167 -8.82 16.17 -16.92
N VAL A 168 -8.78 16.09 -15.58
CA VAL A 168 -7.74 15.33 -14.87
C VAL A 168 -7.77 13.85 -15.23
N PHE A 169 -8.96 13.26 -15.38
CA PHE A 169 -9.09 11.86 -15.82
C PHE A 169 -8.53 11.67 -17.22
N GLY A 170 -8.85 12.58 -18.16
CA GLY A 170 -8.32 12.54 -19.52
C GLY A 170 -6.81 12.73 -19.57
N ILE A 171 -6.27 13.68 -18.83
CA ILE A 171 -4.83 13.96 -18.72
C ILE A 171 -4.09 12.75 -18.11
N ALA A 172 -4.68 12.11 -17.09
CA ALA A 172 -4.09 10.91 -16.46
C ALA A 172 -3.96 9.72 -17.43
N MET A 173 -4.72 9.67 -18.51
CA MET A 173 -4.55 8.65 -19.55
C MET A 173 -3.21 8.79 -20.27
N VAL A 174 -2.66 10.00 -20.41
CA VAL A 174 -1.40 10.24 -21.12
C VAL A 174 -0.23 9.46 -20.49
N PRO A 175 0.11 9.64 -19.19
CA PRO A 175 1.18 8.84 -18.59
C PRO A 175 0.88 7.34 -18.58
N VAL A 176 -0.39 6.91 -18.47
CA VAL A 176 -0.76 5.49 -18.57
C VAL A 176 -0.43 4.95 -19.96
N CYS A 177 -0.77 5.67 -21.04
CA CYS A 177 -0.45 5.28 -22.41
C CYS A 177 1.07 5.26 -22.65
N LEU A 178 1.80 6.25 -22.17
CA LEU A 178 3.26 6.31 -22.30
C LEU A 178 3.91 5.11 -21.59
N VAL A 179 3.47 4.81 -20.38
CA VAL A 179 3.96 3.64 -19.63
C VAL A 179 3.52 2.34 -20.28
N TRP A 180 2.31 2.27 -20.86
CA TRP A 180 1.87 1.10 -21.63
C TRP A 180 2.84 0.81 -22.79
N ILE A 181 3.24 1.83 -23.56
CA ILE A 181 4.21 1.70 -24.66
C ILE A 181 5.58 1.28 -24.13
N ALA A 182 6.08 1.96 -23.09
CA ALA A 182 7.34 1.61 -22.47
C ALA A 182 7.35 0.17 -21.91
N PHE A 183 6.27 -0.23 -21.26
CA PHE A 183 6.09 -1.58 -20.74
C PHE A 183 6.04 -2.63 -21.85
N PHE A 184 5.33 -2.34 -22.92
CA PHE A 184 5.27 -3.22 -24.10
C PHE A 184 6.67 -3.47 -24.72
N LEU A 185 7.49 -2.42 -24.80
CA LEU A 185 8.84 -2.49 -25.39
C LEU A 185 9.87 -3.10 -24.46
N MET A 186 9.81 -2.82 -23.16
CA MET A 186 10.88 -3.13 -22.19
C MET A 186 10.61 -4.38 -21.34
N ALA A 187 9.32 -4.67 -21.03
CA ALA A 187 8.99 -5.78 -20.15
C ALA A 187 9.09 -7.13 -20.86
N LYS A 188 9.75 -8.08 -20.20
CA LYS A 188 9.87 -9.47 -20.63
C LYS A 188 9.62 -10.40 -19.44
N ASP A 189 8.93 -11.52 -19.67
CA ASP A 189 8.82 -12.56 -18.65
C ASP A 189 10.18 -13.26 -18.48
N ALA A 190 10.53 -13.59 -17.24
CA ALA A 190 11.76 -14.33 -16.95
C ALA A 190 11.71 -15.75 -17.56
N PRO A 191 12.85 -16.26 -18.05
CA PRO A 191 12.95 -17.65 -18.50
C PRO A 191 12.79 -18.60 -17.31
N GLY A 192 12.02 -19.67 -17.48
CA GLY A 192 11.82 -20.71 -16.46
C GLY A 192 10.41 -21.30 -16.47
N ALA A 193 10.24 -22.43 -15.82
CA ALA A 193 8.93 -23.07 -15.67
C ALA A 193 8.05 -22.25 -14.73
N ARG A 194 6.85 -21.90 -15.19
CA ARG A 194 5.84 -21.22 -14.34
C ARG A 194 5.24 -22.27 -13.40
N VAL A 195 5.35 -22.05 -12.11
CA VAL A 195 4.67 -22.87 -11.10
C VAL A 195 3.25 -22.36 -10.98
N THR A 196 2.30 -23.02 -11.61
CA THR A 196 0.87 -22.67 -11.51
C THR A 196 0.35 -23.11 -10.16
N LYS A 197 0.05 -22.17 -9.28
CA LYS A 197 -0.57 -22.45 -7.98
C LYS A 197 -2.06 -22.70 -8.14
N GLN A 198 -2.59 -23.64 -7.36
CA GLN A 198 -4.01 -23.97 -7.36
C GLN A 198 -4.76 -23.13 -6.30
N TRP A 199 -6.05 -22.96 -6.49
CA TRP A 199 -6.91 -22.32 -5.48
C TRP A 199 -6.87 -23.00 -4.12
N LYS A 200 -6.56 -24.31 -4.09
CA LYS A 200 -6.33 -25.07 -2.86
C LYS A 200 -5.14 -24.55 -2.05
N ASP A 201 -4.12 -24.01 -2.70
CA ASP A 201 -2.94 -23.45 -2.03
C ASP A 201 -3.29 -22.16 -1.30
N TYR A 202 -4.14 -21.31 -1.91
CA TYR A 202 -4.70 -20.13 -1.25
C TYR A 202 -5.56 -20.51 -0.05
N ALA A 203 -6.44 -21.51 -0.20
CA ALA A 203 -7.28 -21.99 0.89
C ALA A 203 -6.47 -22.58 2.06
N SER A 204 -5.32 -23.22 1.78
CA SER A 204 -4.44 -23.77 2.82
C SER A 204 -3.82 -22.68 3.69
N ILE A 205 -3.39 -21.56 3.09
CA ILE A 205 -2.80 -20.42 3.81
C ILE A 205 -3.84 -19.71 4.68
N LEU A 206 -5.08 -19.58 4.21
CA LEU A 206 -6.17 -18.97 4.98
C LEU A 206 -6.58 -19.77 6.22
N LYS A 207 -6.21 -21.06 6.31
CA LYS A 207 -6.42 -21.89 7.51
C LYS A 207 -5.37 -21.65 8.59
N GLU A 208 -4.23 -21.02 8.27
CA GLU A 208 -3.18 -20.74 9.23
C GLU A 208 -3.44 -19.43 9.97
N ALA A 209 -3.47 -19.46 11.29
CA ALA A 209 -3.74 -18.28 12.13
C ALA A 209 -2.72 -17.14 11.87
N ASP A 210 -1.46 -17.49 11.63
CA ASP A 210 -0.39 -16.52 11.36
C ASP A 210 -0.70 -15.66 10.12
N SER A 211 -1.37 -16.22 9.10
CA SER A 211 -1.78 -15.47 7.91
C SER A 211 -2.70 -14.30 8.25
N TRP A 212 -3.63 -14.50 9.19
CA TRP A 212 -4.56 -13.46 9.64
C TRP A 212 -3.87 -12.39 10.48
N TRP A 213 -2.85 -12.77 11.26
CA TRP A 213 -2.04 -11.79 11.98
C TRP A 213 -1.25 -10.90 11.03
N PHE A 214 -0.63 -11.47 9.98
CA PHE A 214 0.02 -10.66 8.94
C PHE A 214 -0.97 -9.78 8.18
N CYS A 215 -2.17 -10.29 7.86
CA CYS A 215 -3.25 -9.51 7.26
C CYS A 215 -3.65 -8.33 8.15
N PHE A 216 -3.83 -8.54 9.44
CA PHE A 216 -4.22 -7.51 10.38
C PHE A 216 -3.13 -6.42 10.52
N ILE A 217 -1.88 -6.81 10.75
CA ILE A 217 -0.77 -5.87 10.87
C ILE A 217 -0.57 -5.08 9.57
N TYR A 218 -0.67 -5.73 8.41
CA TYR A 218 -0.53 -5.06 7.13
C TYR A 218 -1.73 -4.15 6.80
N SER A 219 -2.91 -4.46 7.32
CA SER A 219 -4.06 -3.56 7.24
C SER A 219 -3.83 -2.26 8.01
N ILE A 220 -3.09 -2.31 9.13
CA ILE A 220 -2.72 -1.10 9.88
C ILE A 220 -1.60 -0.33 9.14
N THR A 221 -0.55 -1.00 8.69
CA THR A 221 0.61 -0.34 8.08
C THR A 221 0.31 0.11 6.65
N PHE A 222 0.01 -0.80 5.73
CA PHE A 222 -0.26 -0.47 4.34
C PHE A 222 -1.66 0.09 4.14
N GLY A 223 -2.67 -0.49 4.80
CA GLY A 223 -4.03 0.05 4.77
C GLY A 223 -4.07 1.46 5.35
N GLY A 224 -3.38 1.68 6.48
CA GLY A 224 -3.20 3.02 7.05
C GLY A 224 -2.54 3.99 6.07
N PHE A 225 -1.43 3.58 5.46
CA PHE A 225 -0.72 4.38 4.45
C PHE A 225 -1.62 4.77 3.29
N VAL A 226 -2.21 3.81 2.60
CA VAL A 226 -2.99 4.10 1.38
C VAL A 226 -4.34 4.76 1.70
N GLY A 227 -4.95 4.43 2.82
CA GLY A 227 -6.19 5.04 3.28
C GLY A 227 -6.00 6.52 3.63
N LEU A 228 -4.95 6.86 4.40
CA LEU A 228 -4.60 8.25 4.68
C LEU A 228 -4.21 8.98 3.39
N ALA A 229 -3.35 8.40 2.55
CA ALA A 229 -2.96 9.00 1.27
C ALA A 229 -4.17 9.38 0.39
N SER A 230 -5.24 8.57 0.45
CA SER A 230 -6.48 8.82 -0.30
C SER A 230 -7.41 9.82 0.38
N TYR A 231 -7.28 10.09 1.69
CA TYR A 231 -8.25 10.91 2.42
C TYR A 231 -7.69 12.24 2.96
N LEU A 232 -6.38 12.36 3.12
CA LEU A 232 -5.78 13.54 3.77
C LEU A 232 -6.07 14.84 3.06
N SER A 233 -6.24 14.87 1.73
CA SER A 233 -6.66 16.06 1.01
C SER A 233 -8.04 16.56 1.46
N VAL A 234 -8.97 15.65 1.75
CA VAL A 234 -10.27 15.97 2.34
C VAL A 234 -10.10 16.48 3.77
N PHE A 235 -9.30 15.78 4.58
CA PHE A 235 -9.07 16.17 5.96
C PHE A 235 -8.45 17.58 6.09
N PHE A 236 -7.39 17.85 5.35
CA PHE A 236 -6.73 19.16 5.40
C PHE A 236 -7.63 20.28 4.88
N HIS A 237 -8.41 20.02 3.84
CA HIS A 237 -9.37 20.99 3.31
C HIS A 237 -10.50 21.26 4.30
N ASP A 238 -11.17 20.22 4.80
CA ASP A 238 -12.38 20.34 5.61
C ASP A 238 -12.08 20.76 7.08
N GLN A 239 -10.93 20.36 7.64
CA GLN A 239 -10.58 20.64 9.03
C GLN A 239 -9.85 21.96 9.20
N TYR A 240 -8.93 22.28 8.29
CA TYR A 240 -8.06 23.46 8.41
C TYR A 240 -8.38 24.55 7.40
N HIS A 241 -9.43 24.36 6.60
CA HIS A 241 -9.88 25.32 5.58
C HIS A 241 -8.78 25.71 4.57
N LEU A 242 -7.83 24.79 4.34
CA LEU A 242 -6.81 24.99 3.31
C LEU A 242 -7.47 24.97 1.92
N THR A 243 -6.90 25.72 0.98
CA THR A 243 -7.32 25.59 -0.42
C THR A 243 -7.14 24.15 -0.90
N LYS A 244 -7.91 23.74 -1.90
CA LYS A 244 -7.84 22.37 -2.44
C LYS A 244 -6.43 22.00 -2.91
N VAL A 245 -5.68 22.95 -3.46
CA VAL A 245 -4.28 22.77 -3.87
C VAL A 245 -3.37 22.63 -2.66
N GLN A 246 -3.48 23.52 -1.66
CA GLN A 246 -2.68 23.42 -0.42
C GLN A 246 -2.94 22.11 0.32
N ALA A 247 -4.19 21.64 0.36
CA ALA A 247 -4.52 20.34 0.95
C ALA A 247 -3.85 19.18 0.19
N GLY A 248 -3.76 19.26 -1.14
CA GLY A 248 -2.98 18.36 -1.97
C GLY A 248 -1.49 18.41 -1.67
N ASP A 249 -0.90 19.60 -1.50
CA ASP A 249 0.51 19.80 -1.16
C ASP A 249 0.86 19.21 0.20
N PHE A 250 0.04 19.47 1.21
CA PHE A 250 0.19 18.88 2.54
C PHE A 250 0.13 17.35 2.47
N THR A 251 -0.82 16.79 1.72
CA THR A 251 -0.92 15.35 1.50
C THR A 251 0.32 14.82 0.79
N THR A 252 0.85 15.54 -0.20
CA THR A 252 2.07 15.16 -0.93
C THR A 252 3.27 15.06 0.01
N VAL A 253 3.46 16.05 0.89
CA VAL A 253 4.55 16.02 1.89
C VAL A 253 4.41 14.80 2.80
N VAL A 254 3.21 14.53 3.30
CA VAL A 254 2.97 13.36 4.16
C VAL A 254 3.26 12.05 3.45
N VAL A 255 2.79 11.89 2.22
CA VAL A 255 2.97 10.66 1.41
C VAL A 255 4.43 10.45 1.01
N LEU A 256 5.20 11.52 0.80
CA LEU A 256 6.63 11.45 0.50
C LEU A 256 7.37 10.61 1.55
N PHE A 257 7.16 10.89 2.83
CA PHE A 257 7.82 10.16 3.91
C PHE A 257 7.42 8.68 3.93
N GLY A 258 6.14 8.36 3.73
CA GLY A 258 5.66 6.98 3.71
C GLY A 258 6.17 6.18 2.52
N SER A 259 6.30 6.81 1.35
CA SER A 259 6.75 6.15 0.13
C SER A 259 8.24 5.85 0.16
N PHE A 260 9.08 6.83 0.49
CA PHE A 260 10.54 6.68 0.41
C PHE A 260 11.18 5.98 1.61
N LEU A 261 10.50 5.93 2.77
CA LEU A 261 11.03 5.24 3.95
C LEU A 261 10.69 3.74 4.00
N ARG A 262 9.90 3.22 3.04
CA ARG A 262 9.60 1.79 2.94
C ARG A 262 10.84 0.91 2.79
N PRO A 263 11.81 1.20 1.89
CA PRO A 263 13.06 0.44 1.80
C PRO A 263 13.91 0.53 3.06
N VAL A 264 13.92 1.70 3.72
CA VAL A 264 14.64 1.90 4.98
C VAL A 264 14.08 0.98 6.08
N GLY A 265 12.75 0.87 6.17
CA GLY A 265 12.08 -0.04 7.08
C GLY A 265 12.46 -1.50 6.86
N GLY A 266 12.52 -1.96 5.60
CA GLY A 266 12.99 -3.29 5.26
C GLY A 266 14.44 -3.55 5.70
N MET A 267 15.36 -2.64 5.37
CA MET A 267 16.78 -2.74 5.77
C MET A 267 16.97 -2.74 7.29
N LEU A 268 16.21 -1.94 8.03
CA LEU A 268 16.26 -1.92 9.48
C LEU A 268 15.66 -3.21 10.06
N ALA A 269 14.57 -3.72 9.48
CA ALA A 269 13.97 -4.98 9.89
C ALA A 269 14.90 -6.18 9.68
N ASP A 270 15.71 -6.17 8.63
CA ASP A 270 16.73 -7.22 8.39
C ASP A 270 17.82 -7.23 9.49
N ARG A 271 18.12 -6.07 10.09
CA ARG A 271 19.15 -5.93 11.14
C ARG A 271 18.59 -6.14 12.56
N LEU A 272 17.42 -5.58 12.84
CA LEU A 272 16.83 -5.53 14.18
C LEU A 272 15.79 -6.65 14.40
N GLY A 273 15.33 -7.28 13.31
CA GLY A 273 14.21 -8.19 13.29
C GLY A 273 12.87 -7.45 13.07
N GLY A 274 12.06 -7.95 12.15
CA GLY A 274 10.78 -7.33 11.78
C GLY A 274 9.78 -7.23 12.92
N TYR A 275 9.79 -8.20 13.84
CA TYR A 275 8.92 -8.21 15.02
C TYR A 275 9.18 -7.01 15.94
N ARG A 276 10.43 -6.77 16.33
CA ARG A 276 10.79 -5.61 17.20
C ARG A 276 10.51 -4.30 16.50
N MET A 277 10.88 -4.24 15.22
CA MET A 277 10.65 -3.05 14.42
C MET A 277 9.17 -2.70 14.36
N LEU A 278 8.28 -3.67 14.11
CA LEU A 278 6.83 -3.45 14.07
C LEU A 278 6.26 -2.99 15.41
N LEU A 279 6.74 -3.50 16.54
CA LEU A 279 6.31 -3.02 17.87
C LEU A 279 6.58 -1.53 18.06
N VAL A 280 7.80 -1.09 17.74
CA VAL A 280 8.19 0.32 17.83
C VAL A 280 7.35 1.18 16.85
N LEU A 281 7.22 0.72 15.61
CA LEU A 281 6.50 1.47 14.58
C LEU A 281 5.00 1.60 14.89
N LEU A 282 4.32 0.51 15.29
CA LEU A 282 2.89 0.55 15.63
C LEU A 282 2.63 1.44 16.85
N THR A 283 3.51 1.41 17.86
CA THR A 283 3.42 2.30 19.00
C THR A 283 3.61 3.77 18.59
N GLY A 284 4.61 4.05 17.77
CA GLY A 284 4.86 5.40 17.25
C GLY A 284 3.71 5.91 16.37
N ILE A 285 3.13 5.06 15.52
CA ILE A 285 1.92 5.38 14.74
C ILE A 285 0.78 5.76 15.68
N ALA A 286 0.55 4.97 16.74
CA ALA A 286 -0.50 5.25 17.72
C ALA A 286 -0.31 6.61 18.40
N VAL A 287 0.92 6.93 18.83
CA VAL A 287 1.26 8.21 19.46
C VAL A 287 1.03 9.38 18.51
N CYS A 288 1.51 9.28 17.27
CA CYS A 288 1.30 10.33 16.27
C CYS A 288 -0.18 10.55 15.97
N LEU A 289 -0.95 9.48 15.76
CA LEU A 289 -2.38 9.58 15.47
C LEU A 289 -3.19 10.09 16.68
N ALA A 290 -2.79 9.73 17.91
CA ALA A 290 -3.37 10.30 19.14
C ALA A 290 -3.09 11.82 19.22
N GLY A 291 -1.90 12.26 18.82
CA GLY A 291 -1.59 13.70 18.70
C GLY A 291 -2.47 14.39 17.65
N VAL A 292 -2.71 13.78 16.49
CA VAL A 292 -3.62 14.31 15.47
C VAL A 292 -5.07 14.35 15.96
N ALA A 293 -5.49 13.39 16.79
CA ALA A 293 -6.83 13.34 17.37
C ALA A 293 -7.16 14.58 18.22
N MET A 294 -6.15 15.27 18.76
CA MET A 294 -6.30 16.54 19.47
C MET A 294 -6.53 17.73 18.54
N LEU A 295 -6.51 17.52 17.23
CA LEU A 295 -6.68 18.52 16.19
C LEU A 295 -5.75 19.74 16.38
N PRO A 296 -4.44 19.54 16.50
CA PRO A 296 -3.48 20.62 16.69
C PRO A 296 -3.45 21.53 15.45
N PRO A 297 -2.75 22.69 15.49
CA PRO A 297 -2.60 23.56 14.32
C PRO A 297 -2.08 22.80 13.09
N ALA A 298 -2.47 23.25 11.88
CA ALA A 298 -2.24 22.52 10.62
C ALA A 298 -0.80 22.05 10.42
N MET A 299 0.21 22.85 10.76
CA MET A 299 1.62 22.49 10.63
C MET A 299 2.05 21.39 11.61
N ALA A 300 1.51 21.39 12.82
CA ALA A 300 1.75 20.32 13.78
C ALA A 300 1.07 19.02 13.37
N ALA A 301 -0.18 19.11 12.85
CA ALA A 301 -0.87 17.96 12.27
C ALA A 301 -0.11 17.39 11.06
N LEU A 302 0.45 18.26 10.20
CA LEU A 302 1.30 17.85 9.08
C LEU A 302 2.51 17.05 9.57
N GLY A 303 3.23 17.55 10.58
CA GLY A 303 4.40 16.86 11.15
C GLY A 303 4.05 15.51 11.77
N LEU A 304 2.98 15.44 12.56
CA LEU A 304 2.50 14.19 13.18
C LEU A 304 2.06 13.17 12.13
N LEU A 305 1.32 13.61 11.10
CA LEU A 305 0.89 12.73 10.00
C LEU A 305 2.07 12.27 9.15
N ALA A 306 3.05 13.13 8.89
CA ALA A 306 4.29 12.76 8.20
C ALA A 306 5.07 11.70 9.00
N GLY A 307 5.16 11.86 10.33
CA GLY A 307 5.76 10.87 11.23
C GLY A 307 5.00 9.53 11.22
N ALA A 308 3.67 9.57 11.34
CA ALA A 308 2.84 8.37 11.26
C ALA A 308 3.02 7.65 9.93
N MET A 309 2.99 8.41 8.82
CA MET A 309 3.13 7.88 7.47
C MET A 309 4.52 7.29 7.22
N ALA A 310 5.57 7.94 7.73
CA ALA A 310 6.94 7.42 7.71
C ALA A 310 7.02 6.04 8.39
N MET A 311 6.43 5.93 9.57
CA MET A 311 6.39 4.68 10.33
C MET A 311 5.51 3.61 9.67
N MET A 312 4.38 3.99 9.03
CA MET A 312 3.57 3.08 8.22
C MET A 312 4.36 2.56 7.02
N GLY A 313 5.07 3.44 6.32
CA GLY A 313 5.95 3.07 5.21
C GLY A 313 7.03 2.08 5.62
N MET A 314 7.76 2.37 6.71
CA MET A 314 8.75 1.45 7.28
C MET A 314 8.11 0.12 7.72
N GLY A 315 6.92 0.16 8.32
CA GLY A 315 6.16 -1.02 8.73
C GLY A 315 5.82 -1.95 7.57
N ASN A 316 5.51 -1.38 6.41
CA ASN A 316 5.27 -2.16 5.19
C ASN A 316 6.48 -3.00 4.79
N GLY A 317 7.70 -2.46 4.92
CA GLY A 317 8.94 -3.19 4.70
C GLY A 317 9.16 -4.29 5.75
N SER A 318 8.87 -3.97 7.02
CA SER A 318 9.07 -4.88 8.15
C SER A 318 8.14 -6.10 8.13
N VAL A 319 6.89 -5.94 7.67
CA VAL A 319 5.97 -7.09 7.48
C VAL A 319 6.53 -8.07 6.45
N PHE A 320 7.04 -7.57 5.33
CA PHE A 320 7.60 -8.43 4.28
C PHE A 320 8.98 -9.02 4.62
N GLN A 321 9.63 -8.57 5.66
CA GLN A 321 10.78 -9.25 6.24
C GLN A 321 10.33 -10.51 7.03
N LEU A 322 9.21 -10.46 7.74
CA LEU A 322 8.69 -11.58 8.54
C LEU A 322 8.05 -12.69 7.68
N VAL A 323 7.36 -12.32 6.60
CA VAL A 323 6.60 -13.25 5.75
C VAL A 323 7.44 -14.43 5.25
N PRO A 324 8.67 -14.25 4.68
CA PRO A 324 9.50 -15.36 4.25
C PRO A 324 10.02 -16.23 5.39
N GLN A 325 10.19 -15.68 6.59
CA GLN A 325 10.67 -16.41 7.76
C GLN A 325 9.66 -17.47 8.22
N ARG A 326 8.38 -17.16 8.09
CA ARG A 326 7.30 -18.07 8.53
C ARG A 326 6.75 -18.96 7.42
N PHE A 327 6.70 -18.49 6.18
CA PHE A 327 6.02 -19.15 5.07
C PHE A 327 6.99 -19.52 3.94
N VAL A 328 8.01 -20.31 4.27
CA VAL A 328 8.99 -20.79 3.30
C VAL A 328 8.29 -21.52 2.14
N GLY A 329 8.62 -21.16 0.90
CA GLY A 329 8.04 -21.76 -0.31
C GLY A 329 6.63 -21.26 -0.69
N ARG A 330 5.93 -20.54 0.20
CA ARG A 330 4.55 -20.03 -0.03
C ARG A 330 4.45 -18.50 0.02
N VAL A 331 5.58 -17.80 -0.01
CA VAL A 331 5.69 -16.33 0.12
C VAL A 331 4.78 -15.59 -0.87
N GLY A 332 4.76 -16.00 -2.14
CA GLY A 332 3.98 -15.30 -3.18
C GLY A 332 2.47 -15.34 -2.94
N ILE A 333 1.93 -16.49 -2.47
CA ILE A 333 0.49 -16.61 -2.15
C ILE A 333 0.15 -15.70 -0.96
N LEU A 334 0.95 -15.78 0.10
CA LEU A 334 0.70 -14.98 1.29
C LEU A 334 0.83 -13.48 1.00
N THR A 335 1.82 -13.07 0.19
CA THR A 335 1.96 -11.69 -0.27
C THR A 335 0.69 -11.18 -0.97
N GLY A 336 0.04 -12.02 -1.77
CA GLY A 336 -1.23 -11.70 -2.42
C GLY A 336 -2.37 -11.50 -1.42
N VAL A 337 -2.51 -12.44 -0.46
CA VAL A 337 -3.56 -12.40 0.58
C VAL A 337 -3.36 -11.21 1.52
N VAL A 338 -2.14 -11.03 2.05
CA VAL A 338 -1.77 -9.90 2.91
C VAL A 338 -1.96 -8.57 2.18
N GLY A 339 -1.57 -8.53 0.89
CA GLY A 339 -1.78 -7.36 0.05
C GLY A 339 -3.25 -7.00 -0.13
N ALA A 340 -4.13 -7.99 -0.33
CA ALA A 340 -5.58 -7.76 -0.44
C ALA A 340 -6.16 -7.26 0.88
N ALA A 341 -5.76 -7.86 2.01
CA ALA A 341 -6.18 -7.41 3.35
C ALA A 341 -5.74 -5.97 3.63
N GLY A 342 -4.51 -5.59 3.24
CA GLY A 342 -4.04 -4.22 3.35
C GLY A 342 -4.88 -3.22 2.57
N GLY A 343 -5.31 -3.55 1.34
CA GLY A 343 -6.24 -2.71 0.58
C GLY A 343 -7.62 -2.61 1.23
N PHE A 344 -8.13 -3.71 1.81
CA PHE A 344 -9.39 -3.70 2.58
C PHE A 344 -9.29 -2.82 3.83
N GLY A 345 -8.18 -2.89 4.59
CA GLY A 345 -7.90 -1.96 5.69
C GLY A 345 -7.87 -0.51 5.23
N GLY A 346 -7.28 -0.27 4.05
CA GLY A 346 -7.28 1.03 3.39
C GLY A 346 -8.67 1.55 3.04
N PHE A 347 -9.59 0.68 2.62
CA PHE A 347 -10.99 1.03 2.40
C PHE A 347 -11.72 1.42 3.70
N LEU A 348 -11.49 0.69 4.77
CA LEU A 348 -12.17 0.94 6.05
C LEU A 348 -11.80 2.31 6.63
N LEU A 349 -10.55 2.75 6.50
CA LEU A 349 -10.04 3.96 7.14
C LEU A 349 -10.77 5.24 6.70
N PRO A 350 -10.79 5.63 5.40
CA PRO A 350 -11.49 6.84 4.96
C PRO A 350 -13.00 6.74 5.19
N SER A 351 -13.57 5.55 5.00
CA SER A 351 -15.00 5.29 5.22
C SER A 351 -15.38 5.55 6.69
N ALA A 352 -14.56 5.06 7.63
CA ALA A 352 -14.76 5.29 9.07
C ALA A 352 -14.56 6.77 9.45
N LEU A 353 -13.50 7.42 8.95
CA LEU A 353 -13.25 8.84 9.21
C LEU A 353 -14.42 9.70 8.74
N GLY A 354 -14.93 9.47 7.54
CA GLY A 354 -16.09 10.18 7.01
C GLY A 354 -17.36 9.97 7.84
N ALA A 355 -17.66 8.70 8.18
CA ALA A 355 -18.83 8.35 8.97
C ALA A 355 -18.80 8.90 10.41
N ILE A 356 -17.63 8.87 11.05
CA ILE A 356 -17.43 9.44 12.38
C ILE A 356 -17.58 10.98 12.31
N LYS A 357 -17.03 11.63 11.30
CA LYS A 357 -17.17 13.08 11.11
C LYS A 357 -18.63 13.51 10.96
N ASP A 358 -19.43 12.81 10.17
CA ASP A 358 -20.86 13.12 10.00
C ASP A 358 -21.65 12.95 11.32
N ARG A 359 -21.29 11.94 12.16
CA ARG A 359 -22.01 11.67 13.40
C ARG A 359 -21.57 12.57 14.56
N THR A 360 -20.31 12.94 14.62
CA THR A 360 -19.71 13.62 15.80
C THR A 360 -19.35 15.08 15.53
N GLY A 361 -19.39 15.52 14.28
CA GLY A 361 -18.98 16.85 13.87
C GLY A 361 -17.46 17.07 13.87
N THR A 362 -16.64 16.05 14.26
CA THR A 362 -15.18 16.19 14.40
C THR A 362 -14.41 15.04 13.79
N PHE A 363 -13.20 15.29 13.29
CA PHE A 363 -12.24 14.25 12.89
C PHE A 363 -11.46 13.65 14.07
N GLY A 364 -11.41 14.35 15.21
CA GLY A 364 -10.62 13.96 16.38
C GLY A 364 -10.94 12.52 16.85
N LEU A 365 -12.22 12.20 17.02
CA LEU A 365 -12.62 10.84 17.41
C LEU A 365 -12.20 9.79 16.38
N GLY A 366 -12.25 10.11 15.10
CA GLY A 366 -11.81 9.21 14.03
C GLY A 366 -10.32 8.87 14.15
N PHE A 367 -9.47 9.89 14.33
CA PHE A 367 -8.03 9.67 14.56
C PHE A 367 -7.73 8.96 15.89
N ALA A 368 -8.52 9.20 16.95
CA ALA A 368 -8.42 8.48 18.21
C ALA A 368 -8.72 6.97 18.03
N VAL A 369 -9.74 6.63 17.25
CA VAL A 369 -10.03 5.22 16.88
C VAL A 369 -8.87 4.59 16.11
N LEU A 370 -8.28 5.30 15.15
CA LEU A 370 -7.12 4.80 14.41
C LEU A 370 -5.89 4.62 15.31
N ALA A 371 -5.66 5.54 16.23
CA ALA A 371 -4.60 5.42 17.24
C ALA A 371 -4.81 4.19 18.13
N PHE A 372 -6.05 3.96 18.57
CA PHE A 372 -6.41 2.77 19.35
C PHE A 372 -6.18 1.48 18.55
N VAL A 373 -6.57 1.43 17.28
CA VAL A 373 -6.33 0.26 16.40
C VAL A 373 -4.84 -0.03 16.25
N ALA A 374 -4.01 1.01 16.08
CA ALA A 374 -2.55 0.84 16.00
C ALA A 374 -1.96 0.33 17.33
N LEU A 375 -2.42 0.86 18.47
CA LEU A 375 -2.01 0.41 19.80
C LEU A 375 -2.47 -1.02 20.07
N ALA A 376 -3.71 -1.36 19.70
CA ALA A 376 -4.24 -2.73 19.78
C ALA A 376 -3.41 -3.69 18.91
N GLY A 377 -2.97 -3.23 17.72
CA GLY A 377 -2.05 -3.97 16.87
C GLY A 377 -0.70 -4.25 17.54
N ALA A 378 -0.13 -3.27 18.23
CA ALA A 378 1.10 -3.45 19.02
C ALA A 378 0.89 -4.44 20.17
N GLY A 379 -0.22 -4.31 20.90
CA GLY A 379 -0.59 -5.23 21.98
C GLY A 379 -0.83 -6.66 21.50
N ALA A 380 -1.54 -6.82 20.39
CA ALA A 380 -1.74 -8.12 19.74
C ALA A 380 -0.41 -8.76 19.30
N LEU A 381 0.51 -7.94 18.74
CA LEU A 381 1.83 -8.40 18.33
C LEU A 381 2.67 -8.87 19.55
N LEU A 382 2.56 -8.21 20.70
CA LEU A 382 3.18 -8.67 21.95
C LEU A 382 2.61 -10.02 22.40
N GLY A 383 1.29 -10.21 22.30
CA GLY A 383 0.63 -11.47 22.65
C GLY A 383 1.06 -12.62 21.74
N ILE A 384 0.98 -12.41 20.42
CA ILE A 384 1.31 -13.44 19.44
C ILE A 384 2.82 -13.76 19.41
N GLY A 385 3.68 -12.79 19.72
CA GLY A 385 5.11 -13.00 19.78
C GLY A 385 5.52 -14.07 20.80
N ARG A 386 4.74 -14.25 21.89
CA ARG A 386 4.95 -15.36 22.85
C ARG A 386 4.67 -16.72 22.21
N ILE A 387 3.63 -16.81 21.40
CA ILE A 387 3.24 -18.01 20.67
C ILE A 387 4.26 -18.30 19.55
N TRP A 388 4.68 -17.29 18.80
CA TRP A 388 5.67 -17.45 17.74
C TRP A 388 7.03 -17.96 18.24
N ARG A 389 7.46 -17.55 19.44
CA ARG A 389 8.69 -18.07 20.06
C ARG A 389 8.67 -19.58 20.26
N SER A 390 7.51 -20.18 20.52
CA SER A 390 7.37 -21.62 20.73
C SER A 390 7.07 -22.41 19.44
N GLN A 391 6.58 -21.73 18.39
CA GLN A 391 6.12 -22.41 17.17
C GLN A 391 7.07 -22.26 15.99
N TRP A 392 7.89 -21.20 15.95
CA TRP A 392 8.82 -20.97 14.86
C TRP A 392 10.14 -21.69 15.15
N ASP A 393 10.80 -22.15 14.08
CA ASP A 393 12.15 -22.67 14.21
C ASP A 393 13.10 -21.58 14.75
N ALA A 394 14.13 -22.01 15.46
CA ALA A 394 15.02 -21.11 16.22
C ALA A 394 15.73 -20.09 15.31
N GLU A 395 16.10 -20.47 14.09
CA GLU A 395 16.80 -19.59 13.16
C GLU A 395 15.85 -18.50 12.63
N SER A 396 14.66 -18.88 12.17
CA SER A 396 13.62 -17.95 11.72
C SER A 396 13.16 -17.02 12.84
N ALA A 397 12.96 -17.52 14.05
CA ALA A 397 12.59 -16.75 15.22
C ALA A 397 13.67 -15.70 15.59
N ARG A 398 14.95 -16.07 15.49
CA ARG A 398 16.08 -15.15 15.71
C ARG A 398 16.13 -14.08 14.64
N ARG A 399 16.01 -14.42 13.36
CA ARG A 399 16.00 -13.49 12.23
C ARG A 399 14.79 -12.54 12.30
N ALA A 400 13.66 -13.02 12.80
CA ALA A 400 12.47 -12.22 13.04
C ALA A 400 12.61 -11.24 14.21
N GLY A 401 13.63 -11.39 15.08
CA GLY A 401 13.85 -10.57 16.26
C GLY A 401 12.97 -10.96 17.46
N LEU A 402 12.49 -12.21 17.52
CA LEU A 402 11.66 -12.72 18.62
C LEU A 402 12.47 -12.99 19.89
N TYR A 403 13.76 -13.31 19.78
CA TYR A 403 14.67 -13.53 20.93
C TYR A 403 15.56 -12.32 21.18
N THR A 404 15.82 -12.00 22.46
CA THR A 404 16.85 -11.05 22.87
C THR A 404 18.21 -11.77 22.92
N GLY A 405 19.30 -11.06 22.63
CA GLY A 405 20.63 -11.65 22.39
C GLY A 405 21.25 -12.53 23.52
N GLY A 406 20.58 -12.67 24.70
CA GLY A 406 20.99 -13.57 25.78
C GLY A 406 20.13 -14.83 25.90
N GLU A 407 18.87 -14.78 25.48
CA GLU A 407 17.92 -15.90 25.65
C GLU A 407 18.11 -17.06 24.66
N ALA A 408 18.89 -16.85 23.61
CA ALA A 408 19.12 -17.87 22.58
C ALA A 408 20.05 -19.02 23.04
N CYS A 409 20.81 -18.83 24.11
CA CYS A 409 21.75 -19.85 24.63
C CYS A 409 21.13 -20.78 25.68
N GLU A 410 20.08 -20.35 26.37
CA GLU A 410 19.51 -21.17 27.47
C GLU A 410 18.47 -22.19 27.01
N GLY A 411 17.78 -21.94 25.90
CA GLY A 411 16.76 -22.87 25.38
C GLY A 411 17.31 -24.12 24.70
N TYR A 412 18.58 -24.13 24.26
CA TYR A 412 19.23 -25.30 23.66
C TYR A 412 19.92 -26.20 24.68
N ALA A 413 20.36 -25.65 25.83
CA ALA A 413 20.97 -26.41 26.89
C ALA A 413 19.98 -27.23 27.74
N ALA A 414 18.67 -26.98 27.59
CA ALA A 414 17.63 -27.72 28.33
C ALA A 414 16.95 -28.83 27.50
N ALA A 415 17.34 -29.01 26.22
CA ALA A 415 16.76 -30.00 25.31
C ALA A 415 17.75 -31.10 24.87
N GLU A 416 19.01 -31.06 25.34
CA GLU A 416 19.97 -32.18 25.35
C GLU A 416 20.02 -32.85 26.74
#